data_467fce1614cd48f03b35581cb509d8cd
#
_entry.id   467fce1614cd48f03b35581cb509d8cd
#
_cell.length_a   1.000
_cell.length_b   1.000
_cell.length_c   1.000
_cell.angle_alpha   90.00
_cell.angle_beta   90.00
_cell.angle_gamma   90.00
#
_symmetry.space_group_name_H-M   'P 1'
#
loop_
_entity.id
_entity.type
_entity.pdbx_description
1 polymer ?
#
loop_
_entity_poly.entity_id
_entity_poly.type
_entity_poly.pdbx_seq_one_letter_code
_entity_poly.pdbx_strand_id
1 'polypeptide(L)'
;MPTSSIDWPAVRAAASIRLAMPRTPLRGRAGERLGAGTGASLEFQDYRAYTPGDDLRHVDWAAYARADVLAVRLYREEVAPRVDVVLDVSRSMAVTPQKLRGYGELSGLLACACVSTVADSRIITTSGIPPQPLHVPEHIERFLTCDATLSALEEVHLPFRRRSMRVVVSDFLFPHDADTLVSRLARDSASLAIVQLTLAEESEPAREGGRRLVDVEGRGELDLVIDDAAIEDYRARFSRLRLGLSTASRRVGARFAHVVAGTPVGEVARRLAAAGLVEAT
;
A
#
# COMPACT_ATOMS: atom_id res chain seq x y z
N MET A 1 23.42 -10.89 -10.63
CA MET A 1 22.15 -10.50 -9.97
C MET A 1 21.06 -11.38 -10.56
N PRO A 2 20.31 -12.18 -9.77
CA PRO A 2 19.19 -12.89 -10.33
C PRO A 2 18.16 -11.84 -10.76
N THR A 3 17.91 -11.73 -12.05
CA THR A 3 16.81 -10.96 -12.61
C THR A 3 15.51 -11.59 -12.12
N SER A 4 14.72 -10.83 -11.40
CA SER A 4 13.35 -11.23 -11.02
C SER A 4 12.58 -11.46 -12.32
N SER A 5 12.43 -12.71 -12.73
CA SER A 5 11.60 -13.04 -13.89
C SER A 5 10.15 -13.11 -13.42
N ILE A 6 9.44 -12.00 -13.49
CA ILE A 6 7.99 -11.98 -13.28
C ILE A 6 7.33 -12.76 -14.42
N ASP A 7 6.43 -13.68 -14.08
CA ASP A 7 5.58 -14.32 -15.09
C ASP A 7 4.46 -13.34 -15.51
N TRP A 8 4.79 -12.41 -16.40
CA TRP A 8 3.85 -11.41 -16.90
C TRP A 8 2.61 -12.01 -17.59
N PRO A 9 2.71 -13.10 -18.35
CA PRO A 9 1.53 -13.80 -18.85
C PRO A 9 0.57 -14.19 -17.74
N ALA A 10 1.05 -14.82 -16.63
CA ALA A 10 0.22 -15.20 -15.49
C ALA A 10 -0.32 -13.96 -14.74
N VAL A 11 0.51 -12.92 -14.56
CA VAL A 11 0.08 -11.66 -13.94
C VAL A 11 -1.04 -11.01 -14.74
N ARG A 12 -0.89 -10.88 -16.07
CA ARG A 12 -1.91 -10.27 -16.92
C ARG A 12 -3.20 -11.08 -16.98
N ALA A 13 -3.11 -12.42 -16.96
CA ALA A 13 -4.30 -13.28 -16.90
C ALA A 13 -5.10 -13.08 -15.61
N ALA A 14 -4.44 -12.74 -14.51
CA ALA A 14 -5.07 -12.44 -13.22
C ALA A 14 -5.41 -10.96 -13.01
N ALA A 15 -5.00 -10.07 -13.91
CA ALA A 15 -5.09 -8.61 -13.76
C ALA A 15 -6.47 -8.00 -14.10
N SER A 16 -7.54 -8.82 -14.27
CA SER A 16 -8.93 -8.32 -14.32
C SER A 16 -9.39 -7.85 -12.95
N ILE A 17 -8.59 -6.98 -12.33
CA ILE A 17 -8.81 -6.42 -10.99
C ILE A 17 -8.46 -4.94 -10.99
N ARG A 18 -9.09 -4.22 -10.09
CA ARG A 18 -8.78 -2.82 -9.77
C ARG A 18 -8.63 -2.63 -8.27
N LEU A 19 -7.98 -1.57 -7.85
CA LEU A 19 -7.90 -1.25 -6.42
C LEU A 19 -9.30 -0.93 -5.87
N ALA A 20 -9.61 -1.50 -4.73
CA ALA A 20 -10.84 -1.17 -4.02
C ALA A 20 -10.73 0.25 -3.43
N MET A 21 -11.41 1.19 -4.06
CA MET A 21 -11.39 2.60 -3.65
C MET A 21 -12.13 2.81 -2.32
N PRO A 22 -11.69 3.74 -1.47
CA PRO A 22 -12.42 4.08 -0.26
C PRO A 22 -13.80 4.65 -0.63
N ARG A 23 -14.85 4.11 0.00
CA ARG A 23 -16.25 4.53 -0.25
C ARG A 23 -16.57 5.93 0.25
N THR A 24 -15.75 6.48 1.15
CA THR A 24 -15.94 7.84 1.66
C THR A 24 -15.31 8.80 0.64
N PRO A 25 -16.09 9.71 0.04
CA PRO A 25 -15.53 10.74 -0.82
C PRO A 25 -14.48 11.51 0.00
N LEU A 26 -13.33 11.77 -0.60
CA LEU A 26 -12.28 12.60 -0.01
C LEU A 26 -12.87 14.00 0.19
N ARG A 27 -13.52 14.25 1.33
CA ARG A 27 -14.07 15.56 1.65
C ARG A 27 -12.93 16.55 1.78
N GLY A 28 -12.70 17.35 0.73
CA GLY A 28 -12.03 18.60 0.85
C GLY A 28 -12.84 19.49 1.80
N ARG A 29 -12.23 20.07 2.82
CA ARG A 29 -12.86 21.18 3.55
C ARG A 29 -13.04 22.30 2.54
N ALA A 30 -14.29 22.56 2.17
CA ALA A 30 -14.64 23.78 1.45
C ALA A 30 -14.19 24.97 2.32
N GLY A 31 -13.25 25.76 1.86
CA GLY A 31 -12.89 27.01 2.54
C GLY A 31 -11.44 27.45 2.52
N GLU A 32 -10.46 26.66 2.11
CA GLU A 32 -9.07 27.14 2.12
C GLU A 32 -8.34 26.83 0.82
N ARG A 33 -8.05 27.92 0.08
CA ARG A 33 -7.09 28.08 -1.02
C ARG A 33 -7.30 27.22 -2.26
N LEU A 34 -7.82 27.87 -3.28
CA LEU A 34 -7.63 27.54 -4.69
C LEU A 34 -6.11 27.38 -4.98
N GLY A 35 -5.61 26.15 -4.90
CA GLY A 35 -4.36 25.77 -5.50
C GLY A 35 -4.57 25.66 -7.00
N ALA A 36 -3.85 26.45 -7.79
CA ALA A 36 -3.84 26.37 -9.23
C ALA A 36 -3.29 25.02 -9.68
N GLY A 37 -4.19 24.06 -9.94
CA GLY A 37 -3.92 22.80 -10.61
C GLY A 37 -4.81 22.73 -11.84
N THR A 38 -4.23 22.65 -13.01
CA THR A 38 -4.93 22.43 -14.28
C THR A 38 -5.60 21.07 -14.25
N GLY A 39 -6.96 21.02 -14.27
CA GLY A 39 -7.70 19.81 -14.51
C GLY A 39 -8.75 19.39 -13.47
N ALA A 40 -9.02 20.18 -12.44
CA ALA A 40 -10.13 19.90 -11.51
C ALA A 40 -11.46 20.27 -12.18
N SER A 41 -12.27 19.27 -12.54
CA SER A 41 -13.68 19.47 -12.87
C SER A 41 -14.38 19.90 -11.58
N LEU A 42 -14.88 21.11 -11.55
CA LEU A 42 -15.70 21.62 -10.44
C LEU A 42 -17.13 21.16 -10.68
N GLU A 43 -17.55 20.12 -10.01
CA GLU A 43 -18.92 19.64 -10.06
C GLU A 43 -19.77 20.45 -9.07
N PHE A 44 -20.86 21.07 -9.57
CA PHE A 44 -21.80 21.78 -8.71
C PHE A 44 -22.39 20.81 -7.68
N GLN A 45 -22.33 21.18 -6.40
CA GLN A 45 -22.83 20.33 -5.32
C GLN A 45 -24.12 20.86 -4.72
N ASP A 46 -24.16 22.13 -4.33
CA ASP A 46 -25.30 22.71 -3.59
C ASP A 46 -25.18 24.24 -3.50
N TYR A 47 -26.21 24.88 -2.95
CA TYR A 47 -26.22 26.28 -2.57
C TYR A 47 -26.18 26.41 -1.05
N ARG A 48 -25.49 27.44 -0.55
CA ARG A 48 -25.65 27.91 0.82
C ARG A 48 -25.87 29.42 0.86
N ALA A 49 -26.45 29.88 1.95
CA ALA A 49 -26.59 31.30 2.16
C ALA A 49 -25.20 31.99 2.19
N TYR A 50 -25.11 33.14 1.57
CA TYR A 50 -23.92 33.98 1.61
C TYR A 50 -23.63 34.44 3.04
N THR A 51 -22.37 34.43 3.43
CA THR A 51 -21.87 35.05 4.66
C THR A 51 -20.80 36.09 4.33
N PRO A 52 -20.75 37.24 5.07
CA PRO A 52 -19.72 38.22 4.85
C PRO A 52 -18.31 37.62 4.91
N GLY A 53 -17.50 37.82 3.85
CA GLY A 53 -16.19 37.19 3.68
C GLY A 53 -16.13 36.08 2.63
N ASP A 54 -17.28 35.65 2.10
CA ASP A 54 -17.33 34.71 0.99
C ASP A 54 -16.84 35.35 -0.32
N ASP A 55 -16.21 34.54 -1.18
CA ASP A 55 -15.77 35.00 -2.49
C ASP A 55 -16.95 35.31 -3.41
N LEU A 56 -17.11 36.53 -3.80
CA LEU A 56 -18.21 37.02 -4.63
C LEU A 56 -18.27 36.36 -6.02
N ARG A 57 -17.18 35.74 -6.47
CA ARG A 57 -17.14 34.98 -7.75
C ARG A 57 -18.00 33.72 -7.71
N HIS A 58 -18.27 33.18 -6.52
CA HIS A 58 -19.09 32.01 -6.32
C HIS A 58 -20.57 32.36 -6.00
N VAL A 59 -20.92 33.61 -5.91
CA VAL A 59 -22.32 34.05 -5.71
C VAL A 59 -23.13 33.77 -6.96
N ASP A 60 -24.31 33.16 -6.77
CA ASP A 60 -25.28 33.00 -7.86
C ASP A 60 -26.09 34.29 -8.07
N TRP A 61 -25.57 35.17 -8.91
CA TRP A 61 -26.22 36.46 -9.25
C TRP A 61 -27.59 36.26 -9.95
N ALA A 62 -27.79 35.13 -10.64
CA ALA A 62 -29.07 34.79 -11.27
C ALA A 62 -30.11 34.39 -10.23
N ALA A 63 -29.74 33.67 -9.19
CA ALA A 63 -30.63 33.37 -8.05
C ALA A 63 -30.97 34.63 -7.27
N TYR A 64 -30.00 35.51 -7.05
CA TYR A 64 -30.22 36.83 -6.40
C TYR A 64 -31.24 37.69 -7.19
N ALA A 65 -31.06 37.80 -8.51
CA ALA A 65 -31.95 38.59 -9.35
C ALA A 65 -33.41 38.05 -9.38
N ARG A 66 -33.61 36.74 -9.14
CA ARG A 66 -34.98 36.12 -9.16
C ARG A 66 -35.65 36.12 -7.81
N ALA A 67 -34.91 35.93 -6.74
CA ALA A 67 -35.45 35.58 -5.43
C ALA A 67 -34.96 36.54 -4.30
N ASP A 68 -34.13 37.51 -4.60
CA ASP A 68 -33.48 38.43 -3.64
C ASP A 68 -32.74 37.70 -2.50
N VAL A 69 -32.23 36.49 -2.81
CA VAL A 69 -31.49 35.65 -1.87
C VAL A 69 -30.06 35.50 -2.35
N LEU A 70 -29.12 36.02 -1.56
CA LEU A 70 -27.69 35.85 -1.81
C LEU A 70 -27.30 34.42 -1.46
N ALA A 71 -27.03 33.59 -2.48
CA ALA A 71 -26.59 32.22 -2.35
C ALA A 71 -25.21 32.05 -2.99
N VAL A 72 -24.37 31.26 -2.34
CA VAL A 72 -23.04 30.87 -2.85
C VAL A 72 -23.13 29.47 -3.40
N ARG A 73 -22.64 29.28 -4.62
CA ARG A 73 -22.49 27.95 -5.25
C ARG A 73 -21.39 27.19 -4.56
N LEU A 74 -21.72 26.04 -4.00
CA LEU A 74 -20.76 25.09 -3.49
C LEU A 74 -20.34 24.16 -4.62
N TYR A 75 -19.05 24.11 -4.90
CA TYR A 75 -18.48 23.18 -5.85
C TYR A 75 -17.77 22.06 -5.10
N ARG A 76 -17.94 20.84 -5.60
CA ARG A 76 -17.17 19.71 -5.15
C ARG A 76 -15.89 19.67 -5.96
N GLU A 77 -14.77 19.81 -5.29
CA GLU A 77 -13.47 19.53 -5.90
C GLU A 77 -13.37 18.01 -6.04
N GLU A 78 -13.42 17.51 -7.26
CA GLU A 78 -13.12 16.12 -7.54
C GLU A 78 -11.61 15.93 -7.41
N VAL A 79 -11.16 15.56 -6.22
CA VAL A 79 -9.75 15.26 -5.98
C VAL A 79 -9.46 13.93 -6.66
N ALA A 80 -8.72 13.97 -7.76
CA ALA A 80 -8.26 12.75 -8.43
C ALA A 80 -7.55 11.85 -7.39
N PRO A 81 -7.94 10.59 -7.28
CA PRO A 81 -7.33 9.68 -6.34
C PRO A 81 -5.84 9.48 -6.67
N ARG A 82 -5.01 9.38 -5.63
CA ARG A 82 -3.57 9.18 -5.72
C ARG A 82 -3.18 7.91 -5.03
N VAL A 83 -2.29 7.13 -5.63
CA VAL A 83 -1.79 5.89 -5.03
C VAL A 83 -0.29 5.97 -4.82
N ASP A 84 0.14 5.61 -3.61
CA ASP A 84 1.54 5.39 -3.24
C ASP A 84 1.74 3.89 -2.98
N VAL A 85 2.46 3.20 -3.87
CA VAL A 85 2.85 1.80 -3.70
C VAL A 85 4.22 1.77 -3.03
N VAL A 86 4.29 1.20 -1.84
CA VAL A 86 5.53 1.05 -1.07
C VAL A 86 6.05 -0.35 -1.24
N LEU A 87 7.26 -0.47 -1.74
CA LEU A 87 7.97 -1.73 -1.92
C LEU A 87 9.13 -1.82 -0.93
N ASP A 88 9.08 -2.83 -0.09
CA ASP A 88 10.21 -3.18 0.76
C ASP A 88 11.29 -3.85 -0.09
N VAL A 89 12.47 -3.23 -0.14
CA VAL A 89 13.62 -3.72 -0.90
C VAL A 89 14.75 -4.20 0.01
N SER A 90 14.41 -4.62 1.23
CA SER A 90 15.33 -5.33 2.13
C SER A 90 15.75 -6.68 1.55
N ARG A 91 16.91 -7.17 1.97
CA ARG A 91 17.46 -8.46 1.49
C ARG A 91 16.54 -9.63 1.83
N SER A 92 15.81 -9.55 2.91
CA SER A 92 14.84 -10.58 3.32
C SER A 92 13.78 -10.85 2.25
N MET A 93 13.42 -9.83 1.44
CA MET A 93 12.45 -10.00 0.34
C MET A 93 12.99 -10.82 -0.83
N ALA A 94 14.30 -11.04 -0.92
CA ALA A 94 14.97 -11.80 -1.96
C ALA A 94 15.79 -12.99 -1.42
N VAL A 95 15.51 -13.45 -0.20
CA VAL A 95 16.26 -14.51 0.48
C VAL A 95 16.31 -15.82 -0.31
N THR A 96 15.30 -16.08 -1.13
CA THR A 96 15.27 -17.19 -2.09
C THR A 96 14.74 -16.73 -3.45
N PRO A 97 15.11 -17.42 -4.55
CA PRO A 97 14.55 -17.14 -5.88
C PRO A 97 13.01 -17.25 -5.90
N GLN A 98 12.43 -18.17 -5.12
CA GLN A 98 10.98 -18.33 -4.99
C GLN A 98 10.34 -17.11 -4.34
N LYS A 99 10.90 -16.58 -3.25
CA LYS A 99 10.37 -15.38 -2.58
C LYS A 99 10.45 -14.17 -3.50
N LEU A 100 11.59 -13.97 -4.16
CA LEU A 100 11.79 -12.88 -5.11
C LEU A 100 10.80 -12.95 -6.28
N ARG A 101 10.57 -14.14 -6.85
CA ARG A 101 9.57 -14.33 -7.90
C ARG A 101 8.17 -14.00 -7.39
N GLY A 102 7.73 -14.57 -6.26
CA GLY A 102 6.41 -14.30 -5.68
C GLY A 102 6.23 -12.82 -5.32
N TYR A 103 7.31 -12.17 -4.88
CA TYR A 103 7.33 -10.73 -4.63
C TYR A 103 7.12 -9.94 -5.92
N GLY A 104 7.80 -10.32 -6.99
CA GLY A 104 7.64 -9.70 -8.31
C GLY A 104 6.23 -9.88 -8.86
N GLU A 105 5.69 -11.10 -8.82
CA GLU A 105 4.34 -11.42 -9.30
C GLU A 105 3.26 -10.65 -8.52
N LEU A 106 3.35 -10.60 -7.19
CA LEU A 106 2.46 -9.81 -6.33
C LEU A 106 2.55 -8.32 -6.66
N SER A 107 3.77 -7.79 -6.76
CA SER A 107 4.01 -6.39 -7.07
C SER A 107 3.51 -6.02 -8.47
N GLY A 108 3.74 -6.89 -9.45
CA GLY A 108 3.23 -6.74 -10.81
C GLY A 108 1.69 -6.72 -10.87
N LEU A 109 1.05 -7.62 -10.12
CA LEU A 109 -0.42 -7.66 -10.02
C LEU A 109 -0.99 -6.37 -9.39
N LEU A 110 -0.37 -5.88 -8.30
CA LEU A 110 -0.73 -4.61 -7.68
C LEU A 110 -0.47 -3.42 -8.61
N ALA A 111 0.63 -3.44 -9.38
CA ALA A 111 0.91 -2.41 -10.38
C ALA A 111 -0.17 -2.36 -11.47
N CYS A 112 -0.60 -3.52 -11.99
CA CYS A 112 -1.73 -3.61 -12.92
C CYS A 112 -3.00 -3.00 -12.31
N ALA A 113 -3.33 -3.38 -11.08
CA ALA A 113 -4.50 -2.84 -10.38
C ALA A 113 -4.40 -1.32 -10.16
N CYS A 114 -3.21 -0.79 -9.85
CA CYS A 114 -2.99 0.65 -9.70
C CYS A 114 -3.20 1.40 -11.02
N VAL A 115 -2.54 0.96 -12.08
CA VAL A 115 -2.59 1.63 -13.40
C VAL A 115 -3.98 1.57 -14.01
N SER A 116 -4.73 0.48 -13.80
CA SER A 116 -6.11 0.35 -14.28
C SER A 116 -7.12 1.21 -13.49
N THR A 117 -6.77 1.62 -12.25
CA THR A 117 -7.69 2.32 -11.37
C THR A 117 -7.43 3.82 -11.32
N VAL A 118 -6.15 4.24 -11.32
CA VAL A 118 -5.74 5.60 -11.00
C VAL A 118 -4.60 6.07 -11.90
N ALA A 119 -4.77 7.23 -12.55
CA ALA A 119 -3.74 7.81 -13.41
C ALA A 119 -2.51 8.32 -12.63
N ASP A 120 -2.68 8.77 -11.36
CA ASP A 120 -1.61 9.31 -10.52
C ASP A 120 -1.13 8.29 -9.48
N SER A 121 -0.44 7.26 -9.96
CA SER A 121 0.21 6.23 -9.14
C SER A 121 1.72 6.40 -9.14
N ARG A 122 2.38 6.11 -8.01
CA ARG A 122 3.85 6.11 -7.92
C ARG A 122 4.36 5.02 -7.00
N ILE A 123 5.63 4.65 -7.22
CA ILE A 123 6.37 3.68 -6.42
C ILE A 123 7.26 4.44 -5.43
N ILE A 124 7.28 3.97 -4.20
CA ILE A 124 8.19 4.37 -3.12
C ILE A 124 8.93 3.12 -2.68
N THR A 125 10.24 3.15 -2.66
CA THR A 125 11.05 2.04 -2.13
C THR A 125 11.60 2.38 -0.75
N THR A 126 11.90 1.36 0.03
CA THR A 126 12.56 1.53 1.33
C THR A 126 14.06 1.83 1.22
N SER A 127 14.64 1.87 0.01
CA SER A 127 16.04 2.24 -0.22
C SER A 127 16.35 3.73 -0.20
N GLY A 128 15.33 4.59 -0.03
CA GLY A 128 15.50 6.04 -0.05
C GLY A 128 15.60 6.67 -1.44
N ILE A 129 15.40 5.89 -2.51
CA ILE A 129 15.31 6.44 -3.88
C ILE A 129 14.08 7.34 -3.97
N PRO A 130 14.19 8.50 -4.66
CA PRO A 130 13.04 9.38 -4.87
C PRO A 130 11.85 8.64 -5.50
N PRO A 131 10.61 8.94 -5.09
CA PRO A 131 9.42 8.30 -5.64
C PRO A 131 9.35 8.41 -7.16
N GLN A 132 9.00 7.32 -7.82
CA GLN A 132 8.93 7.25 -9.28
C GLN A 132 7.49 7.04 -9.75
N PRO A 133 7.06 7.68 -10.85
CA PRO A 133 5.73 7.49 -11.38
C PRO A 133 5.52 6.04 -11.88
N LEU A 134 4.32 5.52 -11.67
CA LEU A 134 3.89 4.20 -12.14
C LEU A 134 2.81 4.35 -13.20
N HIS A 135 3.23 4.45 -14.46
CA HIS A 135 2.32 4.56 -15.62
C HIS A 135 2.18 3.23 -16.38
N VAL A 136 3.18 2.37 -16.26
CA VAL A 136 3.24 1.07 -16.93
C VAL A 136 3.58 0.02 -15.86
N PRO A 137 2.79 -1.05 -15.72
CA PRO A 137 3.00 -2.05 -14.68
C PRO A 137 4.40 -2.66 -14.69
N GLU A 138 4.96 -2.92 -15.86
CA GLU A 138 6.28 -3.53 -16.04
C GLU A 138 7.43 -2.69 -15.46
N HIS A 139 7.23 -1.39 -15.26
CA HIS A 139 8.23 -0.52 -14.64
C HIS A 139 8.56 -0.93 -13.20
N ILE A 140 7.69 -1.71 -12.53
CA ILE A 140 7.91 -2.16 -11.15
C ILE A 140 9.13 -3.07 -11.01
N GLU A 141 9.51 -3.82 -12.04
CA GLU A 141 10.69 -4.69 -12.02
C GLU A 141 11.98 -3.96 -11.67
N ARG A 142 12.09 -2.70 -12.07
CA ARG A 142 13.29 -1.87 -11.82
C ARG A 142 13.54 -1.60 -10.33
N PHE A 143 12.51 -1.81 -9.50
CA PHE A 143 12.53 -1.49 -8.09
C PHE A 143 12.63 -2.75 -7.19
N LEU A 144 12.73 -3.94 -7.78
CA LEU A 144 12.82 -5.21 -7.05
C LEU A 144 14.27 -5.68 -6.84
N THR A 145 15.20 -4.75 -6.67
CA THR A 145 16.63 -5.09 -6.50
C THR A 145 16.95 -5.74 -5.16
N CYS A 146 16.19 -5.44 -4.11
CA CYS A 146 16.26 -6.04 -2.77
C CYS A 146 17.70 -6.16 -2.22
N ASP A 147 18.45 -5.08 -2.27
CA ASP A 147 19.84 -4.99 -1.82
C ASP A 147 20.02 -4.16 -0.53
N ALA A 148 18.94 -3.56 -0.03
CA ALA A 148 18.95 -2.81 1.21
C ALA A 148 19.21 -3.74 2.42
N THR A 149 20.11 -3.32 3.30
CA THR A 149 20.49 -4.08 4.50
C THR A 149 19.47 -4.05 5.62
N LEU A 150 18.52 -3.12 5.56
CA LEU A 150 17.46 -2.94 6.55
C LEU A 150 16.15 -2.62 5.86
N SER A 151 15.03 -3.13 6.40
CA SER A 151 13.72 -2.60 6.03
C SER A 151 13.59 -1.20 6.65
N ALA A 152 13.63 -0.19 5.80
CA ALA A 152 13.46 1.20 6.22
C ALA A 152 12.00 1.55 6.57
N LEU A 153 11.10 0.59 6.57
CA LEU A 153 9.71 0.81 7.02
C LEU A 153 9.65 1.27 8.48
N GLU A 154 10.65 0.91 9.29
CA GLU A 154 10.71 1.29 10.70
C GLU A 154 11.29 2.68 10.93
N GLU A 155 12.35 3.04 10.23
CA GLU A 155 13.18 4.21 10.53
C GLU A 155 13.04 5.37 9.54
N VAL A 156 12.66 5.10 8.28
CA VAL A 156 12.71 6.08 7.21
C VAL A 156 11.41 6.86 7.10
N HIS A 157 11.57 8.17 6.97
CA HIS A 157 10.47 9.07 6.62
C HIS A 157 10.14 8.87 5.14
N LEU A 158 9.19 7.96 4.86
CA LEU A 158 8.73 7.75 3.50
C LEU A 158 7.98 8.99 2.99
N PRO A 159 8.30 9.48 1.78
CA PRO A 159 7.76 10.73 1.24
C PRO A 159 6.33 10.56 0.73
N PHE A 160 5.41 10.21 1.63
CA PHE A 160 4.01 10.01 1.32
C PHE A 160 3.32 11.30 0.88
N ARG A 161 2.43 11.17 -0.09
CA ARG A 161 1.47 12.24 -0.41
C ARG A 161 0.33 12.24 0.62
N ARG A 162 -0.10 13.42 1.00
CA ARG A 162 -1.28 13.56 1.87
C ARG A 162 -2.51 13.07 1.11
N ARG A 163 -3.38 12.36 1.82
CA ARG A 163 -4.62 11.78 1.29
C ARG A 163 -4.40 10.84 0.11
N SER A 164 -3.21 10.25 -0.02
CA SER A 164 -3.00 9.15 -0.95
C SER A 164 -3.55 7.85 -0.39
N MET A 165 -3.98 6.98 -1.26
CA MET A 165 -4.17 5.58 -0.96
C MET A 165 -2.78 4.93 -0.90
N ARG A 166 -2.48 4.17 0.15
CA ARG A 166 -1.18 3.52 0.35
C ARG A 166 -1.31 2.03 0.29
N VAL A 167 -0.45 1.40 -0.51
CA VAL A 167 -0.32 -0.06 -0.59
C VAL A 167 1.10 -0.41 -0.19
N VAL A 168 1.29 -1.11 0.91
CA VAL A 168 2.61 -1.45 1.45
C VAL A 168 2.84 -2.95 1.34
N VAL A 169 3.93 -3.34 0.69
CA VAL A 169 4.33 -4.74 0.49
C VAL A 169 5.66 -4.99 1.19
N SER A 170 5.67 -5.89 2.17
CA SER A 170 6.84 -6.32 2.94
C SER A 170 6.59 -7.68 3.56
N ASP A 171 7.61 -8.36 4.05
CA ASP A 171 7.46 -9.53 4.91
C ASP A 171 7.20 -9.16 6.37
N PHE A 172 7.55 -7.92 6.76
CA PHE A 172 7.44 -7.42 8.14
C PHE A 172 8.18 -8.28 9.17
N LEU A 173 9.24 -8.99 8.77
CA LEU A 173 10.02 -9.88 9.64
C LEU A 173 11.15 -9.14 10.39
N PHE A 174 11.03 -7.85 10.57
CA PHE A 174 11.92 -7.03 11.40
C PHE A 174 11.26 -6.71 12.75
N PRO A 175 12.04 -6.41 13.80
CA PRO A 175 11.49 -6.01 15.10
C PRO A 175 10.69 -4.72 14.98
N HIS A 176 9.41 -4.72 15.35
CA HIS A 176 8.57 -3.53 15.37
C HIS A 176 7.38 -3.70 16.31
N ASP A 177 6.82 -2.58 16.74
CA ASP A 177 5.49 -2.52 17.34
C ASP A 177 4.45 -2.30 16.25
N ALA A 178 3.53 -3.26 16.09
CA ALA A 178 2.55 -3.26 15.01
C ALA A 178 1.60 -2.05 15.05
N ASP A 179 1.16 -1.63 16.24
CA ASP A 179 0.24 -0.48 16.37
C ASP A 179 0.94 0.83 15.98
N THR A 180 2.18 1.02 16.42
CA THR A 180 3.00 2.19 16.07
C THR A 180 3.29 2.23 14.57
N LEU A 181 3.75 1.11 14.00
CA LEU A 181 4.08 1.02 12.58
C LEU A 181 2.87 1.31 11.70
N VAL A 182 1.76 0.61 11.93
CA VAL A 182 0.55 0.75 11.13
C VAL A 182 -0.07 2.13 11.28
N SER A 183 -0.10 2.70 12.48
CA SER A 183 -0.58 4.07 12.73
C SER A 183 0.25 5.10 11.97
N ARG A 184 1.57 4.94 11.93
CA ARG A 184 2.48 5.80 11.17
C ARG A 184 2.22 5.69 9.66
N LEU A 185 2.07 4.46 9.14
CA LEU A 185 1.77 4.23 7.73
C LEU A 185 0.38 4.77 7.33
N ALA A 186 -0.59 4.76 8.23
CA ALA A 186 -1.94 5.28 8.00
C ALA A 186 -2.05 6.80 8.12
N ARG A 187 -1.09 7.45 8.78
CA ARG A 187 -1.18 8.89 9.08
C ARG A 187 -1.35 9.73 7.83
N ASP A 188 -2.37 10.59 7.79
CA ASP A 188 -2.71 11.45 6.64
C ASP A 188 -2.98 10.71 5.32
N SER A 189 -3.24 9.39 5.35
CA SER A 189 -3.66 8.63 4.18
C SER A 189 -5.16 8.74 3.93
N ALA A 190 -5.60 8.49 2.70
CA ALA A 190 -7.01 8.27 2.38
C ALA A 190 -7.45 6.86 2.74
N SER A 191 -6.56 5.90 2.53
CA SER A 191 -6.69 4.51 2.95
C SER A 191 -5.32 3.85 2.99
N LEU A 192 -5.21 2.75 3.74
CA LEU A 192 -4.01 1.94 3.83
C LEU A 192 -4.35 0.48 3.53
N ALA A 193 -3.53 -0.16 2.74
CA ALA A 193 -3.51 -1.59 2.51
C ALA A 193 -2.12 -2.14 2.83
N ILE A 194 -2.06 -3.18 3.65
CA ILE A 194 -0.82 -3.88 4.03
C ILE A 194 -0.88 -5.27 3.44
N VAL A 195 0.14 -5.63 2.68
CA VAL A 195 0.30 -6.96 2.12
C VAL A 195 1.59 -7.57 2.66
N GLN A 196 1.43 -8.56 3.52
CA GLN A 196 2.55 -9.34 4.03
C GLN A 196 2.85 -10.49 3.07
N LEU A 197 4.09 -10.59 2.60
CA LEU A 197 4.58 -11.68 1.78
C LEU A 197 5.59 -12.53 2.55
N THR A 198 5.36 -13.83 2.64
CA THR A 198 6.29 -14.76 3.29
C THR A 198 6.53 -16.00 2.43
N LEU A 199 7.60 -16.77 2.75
CA LEU A 199 7.74 -18.14 2.31
C LEU A 199 6.87 -19.08 3.16
N ALA A 200 6.58 -20.28 2.66
CA ALA A 200 5.93 -21.32 3.45
C ALA A 200 6.80 -21.71 4.67
N GLU A 201 8.11 -21.81 4.45
CA GLU A 201 9.09 -22.16 5.47
C GLU A 201 9.26 -21.08 6.55
N GLU A 202 9.00 -19.82 6.22
CA GLU A 202 8.96 -18.72 7.21
C GLU A 202 7.71 -18.79 8.09
N SER A 203 6.66 -19.42 7.62
CA SER A 203 5.44 -19.64 8.42
C SER A 203 5.52 -20.93 9.21
N GLU A 204 6.13 -21.97 8.63
CA GLU A 204 6.25 -23.32 9.17
C GLU A 204 7.66 -23.87 8.96
N PRO A 205 8.61 -23.55 9.84
CA PRO A 205 9.98 -24.02 9.72
C PRO A 205 10.04 -25.55 9.85
N ALA A 206 10.87 -26.15 8.99
CA ALA A 206 11.08 -27.60 9.04
C ALA A 206 11.82 -28.01 10.32
N ARG A 207 11.52 -29.22 10.81
CA ARG A 207 12.23 -29.85 11.94
C ARG A 207 13.57 -30.36 11.45
N GLU A 208 14.63 -29.68 11.75
CA GLU A 208 15.96 -30.14 11.36
C GLU A 208 17.01 -29.74 12.40
N GLY A 209 17.51 -30.63 13.20
CA GLY A 209 18.72 -30.62 14.03
C GLY A 209 19.49 -29.31 14.24
N GLY A 210 20.77 -29.42 14.55
CA GLY A 210 21.65 -28.25 14.72
C GLY A 210 21.80 -27.44 13.42
N ARG A 211 21.50 -26.16 13.47
CA ARG A 211 21.62 -25.22 12.34
C ARG A 211 22.38 -23.97 12.76
N ARG A 212 23.18 -23.48 11.84
CA ARG A 212 23.71 -22.11 11.93
C ARG A 212 22.74 -21.19 11.19
N LEU A 213 22.11 -20.31 11.94
CA LEU A 213 21.25 -19.26 11.38
C LEU A 213 22.15 -18.03 11.12
N VAL A 214 22.11 -17.54 9.90
CA VAL A 214 22.80 -16.32 9.48
C VAL A 214 21.74 -15.28 9.21
N ASP A 215 21.83 -14.13 9.88
CA ASP A 215 20.95 -13.01 9.61
C ASP A 215 21.22 -12.49 8.18
N VAL A 216 20.21 -12.54 7.34
CA VAL A 216 20.30 -12.09 5.94
C VAL A 216 20.67 -10.62 5.82
N GLU A 217 20.40 -9.83 6.84
CA GLU A 217 20.72 -8.40 6.93
C GLU A 217 22.10 -8.12 7.57
N GLY A 218 22.82 -9.19 7.95
CA GLY A 218 24.20 -9.11 8.41
C GLY A 218 24.39 -8.70 9.86
N ARG A 219 23.37 -8.84 10.71
CA ARG A 219 23.42 -8.48 12.14
C ARG A 219 24.07 -9.54 13.02
N GLY A 220 24.35 -10.73 12.50
CA GLY A 220 25.04 -11.79 13.24
C GLY A 220 24.73 -13.21 12.79
N GLU A 221 25.36 -14.14 13.49
CA GLU A 221 25.15 -15.58 13.32
C GLU A 221 24.75 -16.19 14.65
N LEU A 222 23.89 -17.19 14.63
CA LEU A 222 23.43 -17.93 15.79
C LEU A 222 23.46 -19.42 15.52
N ASP A 223 24.23 -20.18 16.29
CA ASP A 223 24.15 -21.62 16.30
C ASP A 223 23.00 -22.07 17.20
N LEU A 224 21.99 -22.68 16.61
CA LEU A 224 20.80 -23.13 17.31
C LEU A 224 20.50 -24.60 17.01
N VAL A 225 20.11 -25.33 18.04
CA VAL A 225 19.47 -26.64 17.88
C VAL A 225 17.97 -26.37 17.70
N ILE A 226 17.47 -26.70 16.51
CA ILE A 226 16.05 -26.58 16.21
C ILE A 226 15.36 -27.85 16.73
N ASP A 227 14.79 -27.72 17.92
CA ASP A 227 13.94 -28.74 18.53
C ASP A 227 12.45 -28.34 18.43
N ASP A 228 11.57 -29.22 18.89
CA ASP A 228 10.13 -29.00 18.87
C ASP A 228 9.73 -27.73 19.66
N ALA A 229 10.39 -27.45 20.78
CA ALA A 229 10.11 -26.28 21.60
C ALA A 229 10.49 -24.98 20.89
N ALA A 230 11.64 -24.97 20.21
CA ALA A 230 12.08 -23.82 19.39
C ALA A 230 11.10 -23.55 18.22
N ILE A 231 10.59 -24.61 17.59
CA ILE A 231 9.59 -24.49 16.52
C ILE A 231 8.27 -23.93 17.05
N GLU A 232 7.79 -24.40 18.19
CA GLU A 232 6.56 -23.93 18.80
C GLU A 232 6.68 -22.47 19.21
N ASP A 233 7.80 -22.06 19.82
CA ASP A 233 8.07 -20.65 20.18
C ASP A 233 8.12 -19.77 18.94
N TYR A 234 8.78 -20.21 17.89
CA TYR A 234 8.82 -19.50 16.62
C TYR A 234 7.41 -19.30 16.01
N ARG A 235 6.62 -20.37 15.95
CA ARG A 235 5.22 -20.34 15.45
C ARG A 235 4.36 -19.39 16.28
N ALA A 236 4.52 -19.41 17.59
CA ALA A 236 3.80 -18.50 18.48
C ALA A 236 4.18 -17.03 18.24
N ARG A 237 5.48 -16.74 18.03
CA ARG A 237 5.97 -15.40 17.68
C ARG A 237 5.48 -14.94 16.32
N PHE A 238 5.57 -15.79 15.31
CA PHE A 238 5.10 -15.50 13.94
C PHE A 238 3.58 -15.24 13.93
N SER A 239 2.80 -16.05 14.64
CA SER A 239 1.36 -15.89 14.78
C SER A 239 1.00 -14.58 15.48
N ARG A 240 1.74 -14.22 16.55
CA ARG A 240 1.57 -12.92 17.25
C ARG A 240 1.88 -11.74 16.34
N LEU A 241 2.96 -11.80 15.56
CA LEU A 241 3.32 -10.77 14.59
C LEU A 241 2.17 -10.55 13.59
N ARG A 242 1.71 -11.62 12.95
CA ARG A 242 0.64 -11.56 11.95
C ARG A 242 -0.69 -11.07 12.54
N LEU A 243 -1.04 -11.56 13.73
CA LEU A 243 -2.24 -11.12 14.44
C LEU A 243 -2.13 -9.64 14.86
N GLY A 244 -0.95 -9.21 15.29
CA GLY A 244 -0.66 -7.82 15.62
C GLY A 244 -0.88 -6.91 14.43
N LEU A 245 -0.27 -7.21 13.27
CA LEU A 245 -0.45 -6.44 12.03
C LEU A 245 -1.92 -6.40 11.58
N SER A 246 -2.61 -7.54 11.59
CA SER A 246 -4.02 -7.61 11.22
C SER A 246 -4.91 -6.80 12.17
N THR A 247 -4.65 -6.86 13.48
CA THR A 247 -5.42 -6.14 14.50
C THR A 247 -5.16 -4.63 14.43
N ALA A 248 -3.89 -4.22 14.32
CA ALA A 248 -3.51 -2.82 14.14
C ALA A 248 -4.13 -2.24 12.86
N SER A 249 -4.11 -3.00 11.76
CA SER A 249 -4.74 -2.60 10.50
C SER A 249 -6.24 -2.35 10.68
N ARG A 250 -6.96 -3.25 11.33
CA ARG A 250 -8.40 -3.06 11.61
C ARG A 250 -8.70 -1.82 12.44
N ARG A 251 -7.87 -1.52 13.45
CA ARG A 251 -8.03 -0.34 14.31
C ARG A 251 -7.99 0.98 13.55
N VAL A 252 -7.16 1.07 12.52
CA VAL A 252 -7.04 2.27 11.69
C VAL A 252 -7.91 2.22 10.41
N GLY A 253 -8.75 1.19 10.25
CA GLY A 253 -9.54 0.98 9.05
C GLY A 253 -8.73 0.56 7.82
N ALA A 254 -7.50 0.09 8.02
CA ALA A 254 -6.65 -0.43 6.95
C ALA A 254 -7.03 -1.88 6.61
N ARG A 255 -6.71 -2.28 5.38
CA ARG A 255 -6.86 -3.65 4.90
C ARG A 255 -5.56 -4.41 5.10
N PHE A 256 -5.67 -5.69 5.42
CA PHE A 256 -4.52 -6.56 5.60
C PHE A 256 -4.70 -7.86 4.81
N ALA A 257 -3.69 -8.24 4.05
CA ALA A 257 -3.62 -9.53 3.38
C ALA A 257 -2.27 -10.21 3.66
N HIS A 258 -2.31 -11.53 3.82
CA HIS A 258 -1.11 -12.37 3.90
C HIS A 258 -1.05 -13.26 2.66
N VAL A 259 0.08 -13.24 1.99
CA VAL A 259 0.38 -14.00 0.76
C VAL A 259 1.62 -14.85 1.01
N VAL A 260 1.58 -16.10 0.56
CA VAL A 260 2.73 -17.00 0.59
C VAL A 260 3.35 -17.05 -0.81
N ALA A 261 4.65 -16.82 -0.90
CA ALA A 261 5.38 -16.89 -2.17
C ALA A 261 5.27 -18.29 -2.78
N GLY A 262 5.08 -18.34 -4.10
CA GLY A 262 4.77 -19.58 -4.80
C GLY A 262 3.27 -19.90 -4.91
N THR A 263 2.40 -19.12 -4.27
CA THR A 263 0.95 -19.19 -4.53
C THR A 263 0.67 -18.74 -5.97
N PRO A 264 -0.13 -19.49 -6.75
CA PRO A 264 -0.49 -19.08 -8.11
C PRO A 264 -1.10 -17.67 -8.15
N VAL A 265 -0.71 -16.86 -9.14
CA VAL A 265 -1.10 -15.43 -9.22
C VAL A 265 -2.61 -15.22 -9.18
N GLY A 266 -3.38 -16.09 -9.83
CA GLY A 266 -4.85 -16.04 -9.77
C GLY A 266 -5.44 -16.30 -8.37
N GLU A 267 -4.76 -17.09 -7.55
CA GLU A 267 -5.14 -17.26 -6.14
C GLU A 267 -4.73 -16.07 -5.29
N VAL A 268 -3.56 -15.49 -5.57
CA VAL A 268 -3.14 -14.23 -4.94
C VAL A 268 -4.19 -13.14 -5.20
N ALA A 269 -4.65 -12.99 -6.44
CA ALA A 269 -5.71 -12.03 -6.79
C ALA A 269 -6.99 -12.26 -5.96
N ARG A 270 -7.43 -13.52 -5.81
CA ARG A 270 -8.60 -13.87 -4.99
C ARG A 270 -8.39 -13.54 -3.51
N ARG A 271 -7.20 -13.79 -2.96
CA ARG A 271 -6.86 -13.45 -1.56
C ARG A 271 -6.88 -11.94 -1.32
N LEU A 272 -6.33 -11.17 -2.26
CA LEU A 272 -6.38 -9.70 -2.20
C LEU A 272 -7.83 -9.18 -2.27
N ALA A 273 -8.67 -9.80 -3.12
CA ALA A 273 -10.09 -9.47 -3.22
C ALA A 273 -10.85 -9.83 -1.93
N ALA A 274 -10.63 -11.00 -1.36
CA ALA A 274 -11.23 -11.42 -0.09
C ALA A 274 -10.84 -10.49 1.08
N ALA A 275 -9.63 -9.93 1.05
CA ALA A 275 -9.18 -8.93 2.00
C ALA A 275 -9.68 -7.50 1.67
N GLY A 276 -10.43 -7.33 0.58
CA GLY A 276 -10.99 -6.05 0.15
C GLY A 276 -9.95 -5.05 -0.39
N LEU A 277 -8.76 -5.51 -0.79
CA LEU A 277 -7.73 -4.66 -1.38
C LEU A 277 -8.02 -4.35 -2.85
N VAL A 278 -8.57 -5.33 -3.54
CA VAL A 278 -8.91 -5.23 -4.96
C VAL A 278 -10.35 -5.71 -5.19
N GLU A 279 -10.92 -5.31 -6.30
CA GLU A 279 -12.23 -5.72 -6.79
C GLU A 279 -12.08 -6.26 -8.22
N ALA A 280 -12.95 -7.21 -8.63
CA ALA A 280 -13.02 -7.62 -10.02
C ALA A 280 -13.47 -6.44 -10.90
N THR A 281 -12.87 -6.37 -12.10
CA THR A 281 -13.21 -5.31 -13.07
C THR A 281 -14.49 -5.66 -13.80
#